data_ba480dd4c1eeb4b6d1df4659eaa81bcc
#
_entry.id   ba480dd4c1eeb4b6d1df4659eaa81bcc
#
_cell.length_a   1.000
_cell.length_b   1.000
_cell.length_c   1.000
_cell.angle_alpha   90.00
_cell.angle_beta   90.00
_cell.angle_gamma   90.00
#
_symmetry.space_group_name_H-M   'P 1'
#
loop_
_entity.id
_entity.type
_entity.pdbx_description
1 polymer ?
#
loop_
_entity_poly.entity_id
_entity_poly.type
_entity_poly.pdbx_seq_one_letter_code
_entity_poly.pdbx_strand_id
1 'polypeptide(L)'
;MNRMMLAEILGDSYHVLEAENGKECIEKLQEEAGNIALVLLDINMPVMDGFEVLKAMNANHTIEDTPVIMISSEDSDAAIRRSYELGASDYVNRPFDARIVYRRVTNTIKLYAKQRRLVQMVS
;
A
#
# COMPACT_ATOMS: atom_id res chain seq x y z
N MET A 1 -7.80 5.08 7.80
CA MET A 1 -8.22 4.76 6.41
C MET A 1 -9.61 4.16 6.43
N ASN A 2 -10.46 4.54 5.50
CA ASN A 2 -11.78 3.91 5.37
C ASN A 2 -11.62 2.58 4.61
N ARG A 3 -11.21 1.53 5.33
CA ARG A 3 -10.92 0.23 4.73
C ARG A 3 -12.15 -0.42 4.12
N MET A 4 -13.30 -0.23 4.75
CA MET A 4 -14.55 -0.87 4.31
C MET A 4 -14.94 -0.45 2.92
N MET A 5 -14.93 0.87 2.65
CA MET A 5 -15.27 1.41 1.34
C MET A 5 -14.25 1.02 0.28
N LEU A 6 -12.97 1.10 0.61
CA LEU A 6 -11.89 0.72 -0.32
C LEU A 6 -11.90 -0.77 -0.61
N ALA A 7 -12.09 -1.61 0.42
CA ALA A 7 -12.16 -3.06 0.23
C ALA A 7 -13.33 -3.44 -0.68
N GLU A 8 -14.46 -2.76 -0.54
CA GLU A 8 -15.64 -3.02 -1.36
C GLU A 8 -15.39 -2.69 -2.84
N ILE A 9 -14.80 -1.52 -3.11
CA ILE A 9 -14.50 -1.11 -4.48
C ILE A 9 -13.40 -1.98 -5.10
N LEU A 10 -12.34 -2.25 -4.38
CA LEU A 10 -11.23 -3.06 -4.87
C LEU A 10 -11.61 -4.53 -4.99
N GLY A 11 -12.51 -5.00 -4.13
CA GLY A 11 -12.95 -6.40 -4.09
C GLY A 11 -13.65 -6.86 -5.35
N ASP A 12 -14.17 -5.94 -6.16
CA ASP A 12 -14.77 -6.29 -7.45
C ASP A 12 -13.73 -6.77 -8.47
N SER A 13 -12.48 -6.35 -8.31
CA SER A 13 -11.41 -6.67 -9.27
C SER A 13 -10.27 -7.46 -8.65
N TYR A 14 -10.08 -7.39 -7.34
CA TYR A 14 -8.93 -7.96 -6.63
C TYR A 14 -9.35 -8.71 -5.38
N HIS A 15 -8.50 -9.66 -4.96
CA HIS A 15 -8.61 -10.24 -3.62
C HIS A 15 -7.91 -9.31 -2.64
N VAL A 16 -8.65 -8.77 -1.70
CA VAL A 16 -8.14 -7.81 -0.72
C VAL A 16 -7.76 -8.52 0.57
N LEU A 17 -6.51 -8.37 0.97
CA LEU A 17 -6.01 -8.81 2.27
C LEU A 17 -5.89 -7.58 3.17
N GLU A 18 -6.24 -7.71 4.44
CA GLU A 18 -6.17 -6.60 5.38
C GLU A 18 -5.18 -6.89 6.50
N ALA A 19 -4.40 -5.89 6.86
CA ALA A 19 -3.48 -5.95 7.99
C ALA A 19 -3.75 -4.76 8.91
N GLU A 20 -3.76 -5.00 10.21
CA GLU A 20 -4.08 -3.98 11.21
C GLU A 20 -2.89 -3.10 11.58
N ASN A 21 -1.68 -3.56 11.31
CA ASN A 21 -0.44 -2.83 11.59
C ASN A 21 0.67 -3.27 10.65
N GLY A 22 1.80 -2.58 10.73
CA GLY A 22 2.93 -2.83 9.83
C GLY A 22 3.56 -4.20 10.00
N LYS A 23 3.59 -4.73 11.23
CA LYS A 23 4.15 -6.06 11.49
C LYS A 23 3.31 -7.13 10.79
N GLU A 24 2.00 -7.05 10.90
CA GLU A 24 1.09 -7.97 10.22
C GLU A 24 1.21 -7.85 8.70
N CYS A 25 1.42 -6.63 8.20
CA CYS A 25 1.67 -6.38 6.79
C CYS A 25 2.90 -7.15 6.29
N ILE A 26 4.01 -7.05 7.00
CA ILE A 26 5.25 -7.75 6.62
C ILE A 26 5.05 -9.27 6.67
N GLU A 27 4.35 -9.77 7.67
CA GLU A 27 4.02 -11.20 7.77
C GLU A 27 3.24 -11.68 6.56
N LYS A 28 2.22 -10.92 6.13
CA LYS A 28 1.40 -11.27 4.95
C LYS A 28 2.21 -11.20 3.67
N LEU A 29 3.12 -10.24 3.55
CA LEU A 29 4.02 -10.16 2.40
C LEU A 29 4.91 -11.40 2.29
N GLN A 30 5.34 -11.95 3.42
CA GLN A 30 6.14 -13.17 3.45
C GLN A 30 5.30 -14.42 3.14
N GLU A 31 4.10 -14.52 3.72
CA GLU A 31 3.17 -15.63 3.49
C GLU A 31 2.73 -15.71 2.03
N GLU A 32 2.49 -14.58 1.41
CA GLU A 32 2.00 -14.47 0.03
C GLU A 32 3.11 -14.02 -0.93
N ALA A 33 4.33 -14.44 -0.68
CA ALA A 33 5.49 -13.99 -1.45
C ALA A 33 5.27 -14.11 -2.96
N GLY A 34 5.42 -12.99 -3.65
CA GLY A 34 5.24 -12.93 -5.09
C GLY A 34 3.80 -12.83 -5.58
N ASN A 35 2.81 -12.97 -4.70
CA ASN A 35 1.39 -12.94 -5.09
C ASN A 35 0.72 -11.59 -4.85
N ILE A 36 1.30 -10.72 -4.03
CA ILE A 36 0.71 -9.41 -3.74
C ILE A 36 1.08 -8.43 -4.85
N ALA A 37 0.07 -7.87 -5.49
CA ALA A 37 0.25 -6.94 -6.61
C ALA A 37 0.59 -5.53 -6.16
N LEU A 38 0.12 -5.13 -4.98
CA LEU A 38 0.26 -3.77 -4.50
C LEU A 38 -0.08 -3.71 -3.01
N VAL A 39 0.53 -2.76 -2.30
CA VAL A 39 0.22 -2.48 -0.90
C VAL A 39 -0.34 -1.07 -0.78
N LEU A 40 -1.53 -0.94 -0.18
CA LEU A 40 -2.07 0.34 0.27
C LEU A 40 -1.69 0.51 1.73
N LEU A 41 -0.92 1.52 2.06
CA LEU A 41 -0.22 1.63 3.33
C LEU A 41 -0.50 2.97 4.02
N ASP A 42 -1.01 2.91 5.24
CA ASP A 42 -1.15 4.09 6.08
C ASP A 42 0.17 4.39 6.78
N ILE A 43 0.52 5.66 6.92
CA ILE A 43 1.72 6.06 7.65
C ILE A 43 1.54 5.82 9.14
N ASN A 44 0.40 6.24 9.70
CA ASN A 44 0.18 6.24 11.14
C ASN A 44 -0.50 4.95 11.60
N MET A 45 0.29 4.03 12.09
CA MET A 45 -0.17 2.73 12.59
C MET A 45 0.53 2.39 13.91
N PRO A 46 -0.13 1.60 14.79
CA PRO A 46 0.54 1.09 15.99
C PRO A 46 1.58 0.02 15.62
N VAL A 47 2.46 -0.27 16.54
CA VAL A 47 3.49 -1.31 16.48
C VAL A 47 4.60 -0.98 15.47
N MET A 48 4.24 -0.80 14.21
CA MET A 48 5.18 -0.48 13.13
C MET A 48 4.48 0.47 12.17
N ASP A 49 5.00 1.66 11.97
CA ASP A 49 4.38 2.65 11.08
C ASP A 49 4.69 2.39 9.60
N GLY A 50 4.09 3.20 8.71
CA GLY A 50 4.24 3.02 7.28
C GLY A 50 5.66 3.23 6.78
N PHE A 51 6.41 4.14 7.37
CA PHE A 51 7.82 4.34 6.99
C PHE A 51 8.68 3.14 7.36
N GLU A 52 8.41 2.53 8.49
CA GLU A 52 9.12 1.32 8.92
C GLU A 52 8.81 0.14 8.00
N VAL A 53 7.57 0.03 7.52
CA VAL A 53 7.20 -0.98 6.52
C VAL A 53 7.97 -0.77 5.23
N LEU A 54 8.04 0.46 4.74
CA LEU A 54 8.81 0.78 3.52
C LEU A 54 10.29 0.44 3.69
N LYS A 55 10.87 0.73 4.83
CA LYS A 55 12.26 0.37 5.12
C LYS A 55 12.47 -1.14 5.10
N ALA A 56 11.55 -1.89 5.68
CA ALA A 56 11.62 -3.35 5.68
C ALA A 56 11.51 -3.90 4.25
N MET A 57 10.61 -3.34 3.45
CA MET A 57 10.43 -3.75 2.06
C MET A 57 11.66 -3.43 1.21
N ASN A 58 12.36 -2.33 1.51
CA ASN A 58 13.64 -2.03 0.86
C ASN A 58 14.72 -3.03 1.26
N ALA A 59 14.82 -3.33 2.55
CA ALA A 59 15.85 -4.23 3.07
C ALA A 59 15.75 -5.64 2.49
N ASN A 60 14.55 -6.13 2.25
CA ASN A 60 14.33 -7.48 1.69
C ASN A 60 14.03 -7.47 0.18
N HIS A 61 14.18 -6.31 -0.47
CA HIS A 61 13.97 -6.13 -1.91
C HIS A 61 12.53 -6.34 -2.39
N THR A 62 11.56 -6.46 -1.50
CA THR A 62 10.14 -6.62 -1.86
C THR A 62 9.63 -5.42 -2.65
N ILE A 63 10.12 -4.22 -2.34
CA ILE A 63 9.69 -2.96 -2.97
C ILE A 63 9.94 -2.95 -4.49
N GLU A 64 10.92 -3.72 -4.96
CA GLU A 64 11.26 -3.78 -6.38
C GLU A 64 10.16 -4.42 -7.21
N ASP A 65 9.43 -5.37 -6.63
CA ASP A 65 8.37 -6.11 -7.32
C ASP A 65 6.96 -5.71 -6.89
N THR A 66 6.82 -5.12 -5.72
CA THR A 66 5.52 -4.83 -5.12
C THR A 66 5.40 -3.34 -4.85
N PRO A 67 4.64 -2.61 -5.68
CA PRO A 67 4.47 -1.16 -5.49
C PRO A 67 3.66 -0.85 -4.24
N VAL A 68 3.94 0.33 -3.66
CA VAL A 68 3.26 0.81 -2.47
C VAL A 68 2.63 2.16 -2.76
N ILE A 69 1.35 2.29 -2.42
CA ILE A 69 0.65 3.58 -2.42
C ILE A 69 0.40 3.96 -0.96
N MET A 70 0.95 5.11 -0.55
CA MET A 70 0.72 5.63 0.79
C MET A 70 -0.61 6.35 0.86
N ILE A 71 -1.38 6.13 1.94
CA ILE A 71 -2.61 6.88 2.20
C ILE A 71 -2.49 7.45 3.61
N SER A 72 -2.57 8.78 3.75
CA SER A 72 -2.37 9.39 5.05
C SER A 72 -3.01 10.76 5.17
N SER A 73 -3.28 11.16 6.42
CA SER A 73 -3.68 12.53 6.76
C SER A 73 -2.48 13.47 6.85
N GLU A 74 -1.26 12.92 6.89
CA GLU A 74 -0.03 13.71 6.88
C GLU A 74 0.13 14.35 5.51
N ASP A 75 0.11 15.69 5.47
CA ASP A 75 0.22 16.42 4.21
C ASP A 75 1.48 17.28 4.13
N SER A 76 2.42 17.12 5.07
CA SER A 76 3.67 17.85 5.03
C SER A 76 4.53 17.43 3.84
N ASP A 77 5.24 18.40 3.26
CA ASP A 77 6.16 18.12 2.17
C ASP A 77 7.23 17.12 2.59
N ALA A 78 7.65 17.16 3.86
CA ALA A 78 8.65 16.24 4.38
C ALA A 78 8.14 14.79 4.38
N ALA A 79 6.91 14.55 4.81
CA ALA A 79 6.32 13.21 4.84
C ALA A 79 6.13 12.66 3.42
N ILE A 80 5.65 13.49 2.51
CA ILE A 80 5.45 13.09 1.11
C ILE A 80 6.79 12.77 0.46
N ARG A 81 7.78 13.64 0.64
CA ARG A 81 9.12 13.43 0.10
C ARG A 81 9.76 12.15 0.65
N ARG A 82 9.66 11.94 1.96
CA ARG A 82 10.21 10.73 2.60
C ARG A 82 9.58 9.47 2.05
N SER A 83 8.26 9.48 1.81
CA SER A 83 7.56 8.35 1.22
C SER A 83 8.15 7.97 -0.14
N TYR A 84 8.34 8.96 -1.02
CA TYR A 84 8.91 8.72 -2.34
C TYR A 84 10.38 8.31 -2.27
N GLU A 85 11.16 8.91 -1.38
CA GLU A 85 12.57 8.54 -1.19
C GLU A 85 12.73 7.09 -0.74
N LEU A 86 11.77 6.60 0.05
CA LEU A 86 11.76 5.21 0.51
C LEU A 86 11.14 4.25 -0.51
N GLY A 87 10.73 4.76 -1.68
CA GLY A 87 10.31 3.92 -2.79
C GLY A 87 8.81 3.78 -2.99
N ALA A 88 7.99 4.59 -2.32
CA ALA A 88 6.56 4.59 -2.58
C ALA A 88 6.28 5.02 -4.03
N SER A 89 5.32 4.35 -4.66
CA SER A 89 4.93 4.66 -6.04
C SER A 89 3.98 5.84 -6.14
N ASP A 90 3.20 6.08 -5.09
CA ASP A 90 2.21 7.16 -5.08
C ASP A 90 1.85 7.52 -3.63
N TYR A 91 1.21 8.67 -3.46
CA TYR A 91 0.80 9.20 -2.17
C TYR A 91 -0.57 9.83 -2.31
N VAL A 92 -1.52 9.40 -1.49
CA VAL A 92 -2.89 9.91 -1.49
C VAL A 92 -3.20 10.54 -0.14
N ASN A 93 -3.61 11.81 -0.16
CA ASN A 93 -4.02 12.51 1.06
C ASN A 93 -5.47 12.22 1.43
N ARG A 94 -5.74 12.18 2.72
CA ARG A 94 -7.13 12.17 3.22
C ARG A 94 -7.64 13.60 3.36
N PRO A 95 -8.95 13.83 3.14
CA PRO A 95 -9.92 12.84 2.67
C PRO A 95 -9.70 12.45 1.21
N PHE A 96 -10.07 11.24 0.84
CA PHE A 96 -9.88 10.74 -0.53
C PHE A 96 -11.20 10.25 -1.13
N ASP A 97 -11.25 10.23 -2.46
CA ASP A 97 -12.34 9.59 -3.21
C ASP A 97 -11.90 8.15 -3.53
N ALA A 98 -12.67 7.18 -3.08
CA ALA A 98 -12.33 5.77 -3.26
C ALA A 98 -12.18 5.37 -4.74
N ARG A 99 -12.93 6.04 -5.65
CA ARG A 99 -12.82 5.77 -7.09
C ARG A 99 -11.49 6.26 -7.66
N ILE A 100 -10.97 7.36 -7.13
CA ILE A 100 -9.65 7.87 -7.52
C ILE A 100 -8.57 6.91 -7.04
N VAL A 101 -8.69 6.41 -5.81
CA VAL A 101 -7.75 5.41 -5.27
C VAL A 101 -7.79 4.15 -6.13
N TYR A 102 -8.98 3.67 -6.46
CA TYR A 102 -9.14 2.51 -7.35
C TYR A 102 -8.39 2.71 -8.67
N ARG A 103 -8.54 3.88 -9.28
CA ARG A 103 -7.88 4.19 -10.56
C ARG A 103 -6.37 4.22 -10.42
N ARG A 104 -5.85 4.80 -9.35
CA ARG A 104 -4.40 4.83 -9.08
C ARG A 104 -3.84 3.42 -8.85
N VAL A 105 -4.57 2.60 -8.11
CA VAL A 105 -4.20 1.20 -7.88
C VAL A 105 -4.11 0.46 -9.22
N THR A 106 -5.16 0.55 -10.03
CA THR A 106 -5.22 -0.13 -11.32
C THR A 106 -4.09 0.34 -12.25
N ASN A 107 -3.86 1.63 -12.34
CA ASN A 107 -2.80 2.18 -13.19
C ASN A 107 -1.41 1.74 -12.72
N THR A 108 -1.19 1.73 -11.41
CA THR A 108 0.09 1.31 -10.84
C THR A 108 0.36 -0.17 -11.12
N ILE A 109 -0.64 -1.02 -10.94
CA ILE A 109 -0.51 -2.46 -11.22
C ILE A 109 -0.17 -2.69 -12.70
N LYS A 110 -0.79 -1.95 -13.60
CA LYS A 110 -0.50 -2.05 -15.05
C LYS A 110 0.94 -1.70 -15.37
N LEU A 111 1.50 -0.69 -14.69
CA LEU A 111 2.88 -0.27 -14.91
C LEU A 111 3.89 -1.36 -14.53
N TYR A 112 3.55 -2.23 -13.60
CA TYR A 112 4.43 -3.31 -13.17
C TYR A 112 4.33 -4.55 -14.06
N ALA A 113 3.46 -4.53 -15.06
CA ALA A 113 3.31 -5.58 -16.08
C ALA A 113 3.05 -6.98 -15.52
N LYS A 114 2.65 -7.10 -14.26
CA LYS A 114 2.36 -8.37 -13.61
C LYS A 114 0.88 -8.42 -13.26
N GLN A 115 0.20 -9.47 -13.73
CA GLN A 115 -1.24 -9.63 -13.52
C GLN A 115 -1.53 -10.35 -12.22
N ARG A 116 -1.27 -9.69 -11.11
CA ARG A 116 -1.58 -10.18 -9.77
C ARG A 116 -2.93 -9.65 -9.32
N ARG A 117 -3.61 -10.41 -8.47
CA ARG A 117 -4.96 -10.06 -8.01
C ARG A 117 -5.06 -9.77 -6.52
N LEU A 118 -3.95 -9.89 -5.78
CA LEU A 118 -3.95 -9.60 -4.37
C LEU A 118 -3.54 -8.15 -4.13
N VAL A 119 -4.37 -7.40 -3.39
CA VAL A 119 -4.04 -6.06 -2.93
C VAL A 119 -4.07 -6.07 -1.41
N GLN A 120 -2.97 -5.71 -0.78
CA GLN A 120 -2.90 -5.60 0.67
C GLN A 120 -3.22 -4.18 1.12
N MET A 121 -4.25 -4.04 1.94
CA MET A 121 -4.60 -2.79 2.60
C MET A 121 -4.10 -2.83 4.04
N VAL A 122 -3.36 -1.81 4.43
CA VAL A 122 -2.71 -1.75 5.73
C VAL A 122 -3.08 -0.44 6.43
N SER A 123 -3.63 -0.56 7.62
CA SER A 123 -3.98 0.61 8.44
C SER A 123 -3.87 0.31 9.92
#